data_3149ff33bd48e9b8b7ab4cb640da2455
#
_entry.id   3149ff33bd48e9b8b7ab4cb640da2455
#
_cell.length_a   1.000
_cell.length_b   1.000
_cell.length_c   1.000
_cell.angle_alpha   90.00
_cell.angle_beta   90.00
_cell.angle_gamma   90.00
#
_symmetry.space_group_name_H-M   'P 1'
#
loop_
_entity.id
_entity.type
_entity.pdbx_description
1 polymer ?
#
loop_
_entity_poly.entity_id
_entity_poly.type
_entity_poly.pdbx_seq_one_letter_code
_entity_poly.pdbx_strand_id
1 'polypeptide(L)'
;MSFDRYEAVEDFQQRAKSTAYQFSQQAEVKGFYIGGQVGCGKTHLCTAICNEFYKQGKPFRYVIYGEIIRELKALVNDAEDYNRLMNRLCQVKILYIDDMFKGGTSEADIKHFFRLINSRYISQKTTIISSELMLNEVMAIDEAIGSRIKQMCGKFVLNIAKVRERNYRLKVVV
;
A
#
# COMPACT_ATOMS: atom_id res chain seq x y z
N MET A 1 1.55 14.03 -8.21
CA MET A 1 0.26 13.71 -7.55
C MET A 1 0.25 14.37 -6.17
N SER A 2 -0.76 15.22 -5.88
CA SER A 2 -0.94 15.90 -4.59
C SER A 2 -2.42 15.84 -4.20
N PHE A 3 -2.73 16.13 -2.93
CA PHE A 3 -4.13 16.20 -2.48
C PHE A 3 -4.93 17.27 -3.21
N ASP A 4 -4.32 18.41 -3.60
CA ASP A 4 -5.01 19.49 -4.31
C ASP A 4 -5.44 19.07 -5.72
N ARG A 5 -4.63 18.21 -6.37
CA ARG A 5 -4.92 17.70 -7.72
C ARG A 5 -5.82 16.45 -7.71
N TYR A 6 -6.22 15.96 -6.55
CA TYR A 6 -7.16 14.84 -6.45
C TYR A 6 -8.59 15.37 -6.51
N GLU A 7 -9.25 15.12 -7.63
CA GLU A 7 -10.66 15.47 -7.82
C GLU A 7 -11.55 14.54 -7.00
N ALA A 8 -12.22 15.09 -6.01
CA ALA A 8 -13.09 14.38 -5.08
C ALA A 8 -14.55 14.81 -5.31
N VAL A 9 -15.15 14.32 -6.38
CA VAL A 9 -16.53 14.66 -6.77
C VAL A 9 -17.55 13.81 -6.00
N GLU A 10 -17.26 12.53 -5.82
CA GLU A 10 -18.15 11.59 -5.15
C GLU A 10 -17.81 11.48 -3.65
N ASP A 11 -18.81 11.18 -2.82
CA ASP A 11 -18.66 11.07 -1.36
C ASP A 11 -17.54 10.11 -0.92
N PHE A 12 -17.40 8.98 -1.63
CA PHE A 12 -16.34 8.03 -1.29
C PHE A 12 -14.95 8.62 -1.55
N GLN A 13 -14.81 9.48 -2.56
CA GLN A 13 -13.54 10.15 -2.86
C GLN A 13 -13.22 11.23 -1.84
N GLN A 14 -14.24 12.00 -1.42
CA GLN A 14 -14.08 13.00 -0.36
C GLN A 14 -13.66 12.34 0.94
N ARG A 15 -14.29 11.23 1.32
CA ARG A 15 -13.91 10.43 2.50
C ARG A 15 -12.50 9.85 2.36
N ALA A 16 -12.18 9.28 1.19
CA ALA A 16 -10.85 8.72 0.95
C ALA A 16 -9.76 9.79 1.01
N LYS A 17 -9.98 10.96 0.40
CA LYS A 17 -9.07 12.11 0.46
C LYS A 17 -8.87 12.60 1.89
N SER A 18 -9.96 12.79 2.64
CA SER A 18 -9.91 13.24 4.04
C SER A 18 -9.15 12.25 4.92
N THR A 19 -9.45 10.94 4.80
CA THR A 19 -8.77 9.90 5.57
C THR A 19 -7.28 9.81 5.23
N ALA A 20 -6.92 9.89 3.95
CA ALA A 20 -5.53 9.88 3.50
C ALA A 20 -4.76 11.12 4.00
N TYR A 21 -5.39 12.29 3.96
CA TYR A 21 -4.80 13.52 4.49
C TYR A 21 -4.61 13.44 6.01
N GLN A 22 -5.62 12.99 6.76
CA GLN A 22 -5.51 12.78 8.21
C GLN A 22 -4.35 11.84 8.55
N PHE A 23 -4.18 10.72 7.80
CA PHE A 23 -3.06 9.81 8.01
C PHE A 23 -1.71 10.52 7.81
N SER A 24 -1.57 11.36 6.78
CA SER A 24 -0.32 12.08 6.50
C SER A 24 0.08 13.09 7.59
N GLN A 25 -0.88 13.50 8.45
CA GLN A 25 -0.65 14.43 9.56
C GLN A 25 -0.39 13.73 10.90
N GLN A 26 -0.51 12.39 10.96
CA GLN A 26 -0.35 11.65 12.22
C GLN A 26 1.04 10.99 12.31
N ALA A 27 1.62 11.00 13.52
CA ALA A 27 2.91 10.37 13.80
C ALA A 27 2.79 8.93 14.35
N GLU A 28 1.65 8.59 14.96
CA GLU A 28 1.51 7.38 15.78
C GLU A 28 1.08 6.16 14.97
N VAL A 29 0.16 6.30 14.01
CA VAL A 29 -0.34 5.18 13.22
C VAL A 29 0.68 4.79 12.16
N LYS A 30 0.98 3.48 12.08
CA LYS A 30 2.07 2.96 11.26
C LYS A 30 1.59 2.30 9.96
N GLY A 31 0.32 2.41 9.59
CA GLY A 31 -0.18 1.82 8.35
C GLY A 31 -1.30 2.62 7.71
N PHE A 32 -1.30 2.61 6.38
CA PHE A 32 -2.41 3.06 5.54
C PHE A 32 -2.66 2.02 4.47
N TYR A 33 -3.88 1.56 4.37
CA TYR A 33 -4.31 0.60 3.36
C TYR A 33 -5.46 1.14 2.55
N ILE A 34 -5.36 1.06 1.22
CA ILE A 34 -6.47 1.37 0.31
C ILE A 34 -6.63 0.26 -0.72
N GLY A 35 -7.78 -0.41 -0.70
CA GLY A 35 -8.09 -1.54 -1.57
C GLY A 35 -9.40 -1.41 -2.31
N GLY A 36 -9.56 -2.16 -3.41
CA GLY A 36 -10.79 -2.26 -4.19
C GLY A 36 -10.70 -1.71 -5.61
N GLN A 37 -11.74 -1.05 -6.09
CA GLN A 37 -11.98 -0.69 -7.51
C GLN A 37 -10.75 -0.17 -8.25
N VAL A 38 -10.54 -0.70 -9.45
CA VAL A 38 -9.51 -0.20 -10.39
C VAL A 38 -9.87 1.21 -10.87
N GLY A 39 -8.88 2.07 -11.03
CA GLY A 39 -9.09 3.43 -11.56
C GLY A 39 -9.79 4.41 -10.61
N CYS A 40 -9.98 4.06 -9.33
CA CYS A 40 -10.62 4.95 -8.35
C CYS A 40 -9.66 5.93 -7.65
N GLY A 41 -8.39 6.01 -8.07
CA GLY A 41 -7.44 6.98 -7.56
C GLY A 41 -6.57 6.51 -6.38
N LYS A 42 -6.47 5.19 -6.10
CA LYS A 42 -5.64 4.63 -5.00
C LYS A 42 -4.20 5.11 -5.03
N THR A 43 -3.51 4.90 -6.15
CA THR A 43 -2.11 5.30 -6.35
C THR A 43 -1.94 6.82 -6.20
N HIS A 44 -2.92 7.62 -6.65
CA HIS A 44 -2.89 9.07 -6.47
C HIS A 44 -2.87 9.46 -4.99
N LEU A 45 -3.78 8.89 -4.19
CA LEU A 45 -3.88 9.18 -2.75
C LEU A 45 -2.64 8.71 -1.99
N CYS A 46 -2.15 7.50 -2.26
CA CYS A 46 -0.92 6.99 -1.63
C CYS A 46 0.30 7.86 -1.96
N THR A 47 0.43 8.28 -3.23
CA THR A 47 1.50 9.20 -3.63
C THR A 47 1.34 10.59 -2.98
N ALA A 48 0.10 11.08 -2.82
CA ALA A 48 -0.15 12.34 -2.13
C ALA A 48 0.26 12.27 -0.64
N ILE A 49 -0.02 11.15 0.06
CA ILE A 49 0.48 10.89 1.42
C ILE A 49 2.00 10.96 1.46
N CYS A 50 2.67 10.25 0.54
CA CYS A 50 4.13 10.23 0.46
C CYS A 50 4.72 11.63 0.25
N ASN A 51 4.09 12.44 -0.60
CA ASN A 51 4.52 13.82 -0.84
C ASN A 51 4.37 14.70 0.40
N GLU A 52 3.30 14.54 1.20
CA GLU A 52 3.17 15.26 2.47
C GLU A 52 4.27 14.84 3.47
N PHE A 53 4.58 13.56 3.57
CA PHE A 53 5.71 13.11 4.38
C PHE A 53 7.05 13.68 3.89
N TYR A 54 7.27 13.73 2.58
CA TYR A 54 8.47 14.31 2.01
C TYR A 54 8.62 15.81 2.33
N LYS A 55 7.52 16.59 2.22
CA LYS A 55 7.49 18.01 2.64
C LYS A 55 7.83 18.20 4.12
N GLN A 56 7.50 17.20 4.97
CA GLN A 56 7.83 17.18 6.40
C GLN A 56 9.28 16.71 6.67
N GLY A 57 10.12 16.54 5.64
CA GLY A 57 11.48 16.02 5.79
C GLY A 57 11.56 14.52 6.10
N LYS A 58 10.51 13.77 5.80
CA LYS A 58 10.42 12.33 6.02
C LYS A 58 10.53 11.59 4.68
N PRO A 59 11.71 11.14 4.27
CA PRO A 59 11.88 10.44 3.00
C PRO A 59 11.18 9.08 3.04
N PHE A 60 10.69 8.64 1.87
CA PHE A 60 10.02 7.37 1.68
C PHE A 60 10.68 6.56 0.55
N ARG A 61 10.43 5.25 0.55
CA ARG A 61 10.73 4.37 -0.57
C ARG A 61 9.43 3.90 -1.20
N TYR A 62 9.35 4.03 -2.51
CA TYR A 62 8.27 3.49 -3.34
C TYR A 62 8.72 2.20 -4.00
N VAL A 63 7.84 1.18 -4.00
CA VAL A 63 8.04 -0.08 -4.71
C VAL A 63 6.73 -0.57 -5.31
N ILE A 64 6.80 -1.22 -6.46
CA ILE A 64 5.69 -1.97 -7.05
C ILE A 64 5.78 -3.42 -6.55
N TYR A 65 4.71 -3.94 -5.98
CA TYR A 65 4.67 -5.28 -5.38
C TYR A 65 5.23 -6.36 -6.33
N GLY A 66 4.72 -6.43 -7.56
CA GLY A 66 5.12 -7.46 -8.51
C GLY A 66 6.59 -7.38 -8.93
N GLU A 67 7.18 -6.18 -8.96
CA GLU A 67 8.60 -5.99 -9.26
C GLU A 67 9.47 -6.45 -8.11
N ILE A 68 9.17 -6.02 -6.88
CA ILE A 68 9.99 -6.36 -5.73
C ILE A 68 9.93 -7.85 -5.38
N ILE A 69 8.77 -8.50 -5.55
CA ILE A 69 8.65 -9.95 -5.36
C ILE A 69 9.47 -10.70 -6.41
N ARG A 70 9.44 -10.27 -7.66
CA ARG A 70 10.27 -10.87 -8.73
C ARG A 70 11.77 -10.73 -8.41
N GLU A 71 12.20 -9.57 -7.95
CA GLU A 71 13.59 -9.32 -7.55
C GLU A 71 14.01 -10.22 -6.37
N LEU A 72 13.19 -10.32 -5.32
CA LEU A 72 13.44 -11.22 -4.19
C LEU A 72 13.51 -12.68 -4.60
N LYS A 73 12.65 -13.15 -5.51
CA LYS A 73 12.68 -14.52 -6.04
C LYS A 73 13.92 -14.80 -6.87
N ALA A 74 14.39 -13.82 -7.64
CA ALA A 74 15.62 -13.98 -8.42
C ALA A 74 16.86 -14.14 -7.53
N LEU A 75 16.84 -13.56 -6.32
CA LEU A 75 17.95 -13.60 -5.36
C LEU A 75 17.85 -14.76 -4.36
N VAL A 76 16.90 -15.67 -4.50
CA VAL A 76 16.68 -16.76 -3.50
C VAL A 76 17.92 -17.64 -3.29
N ASN A 77 18.73 -17.83 -4.32
CA ASN A 77 19.96 -18.62 -4.26
C ASN A 77 21.20 -17.79 -3.84
N ASP A 78 21.07 -16.49 -3.69
CA ASP A 78 22.07 -15.57 -3.19
C ASP A 78 21.61 -14.97 -1.85
N ALA A 79 21.99 -15.63 -0.75
CA ALA A 79 21.53 -15.26 0.57
C ALA A 79 22.00 -13.85 0.98
N GLU A 80 23.15 -13.40 0.53
CA GLU A 80 23.71 -12.09 0.86
C GLU A 80 22.89 -10.98 0.20
N ASP A 81 22.71 -11.04 -1.11
CA ASP A 81 21.96 -10.04 -1.86
C ASP A 81 20.47 -10.06 -1.52
N TYR A 82 19.89 -11.26 -1.31
CA TYR A 82 18.53 -11.39 -0.82
C TYR A 82 18.33 -10.66 0.53
N ASN A 83 19.21 -10.93 1.51
CA ASN A 83 19.13 -10.30 2.81
C ASN A 83 19.40 -8.79 2.74
N ARG A 84 20.30 -8.34 1.90
CA ARG A 84 20.58 -6.92 1.66
C ARG A 84 19.33 -6.19 1.14
N LEU A 85 18.67 -6.76 0.14
CA LEU A 85 17.42 -6.19 -0.42
C LEU A 85 16.30 -6.19 0.62
N MET A 86 16.04 -7.34 1.26
CA MET A 86 15.01 -7.49 2.28
C MET A 86 15.22 -6.50 3.44
N ASN A 87 16.46 -6.38 3.93
CA ASN A 87 16.79 -5.45 5.01
C ASN A 87 16.54 -3.98 4.61
N ARG A 88 16.86 -3.58 3.37
CA ARG A 88 16.54 -2.22 2.88
C ARG A 88 15.04 -1.95 2.92
N LEU A 89 14.21 -2.93 2.55
CA LEU A 89 12.76 -2.79 2.58
C LEU A 89 12.20 -2.77 4.02
N CYS A 90 12.78 -3.59 4.89
CA CYS A 90 12.36 -3.68 6.29
C CYS A 90 12.75 -2.42 7.10
N GLN A 91 13.92 -1.82 6.82
CA GLN A 91 14.49 -0.76 7.67
C GLN A 91 14.10 0.66 7.24
N VAL A 92 13.70 0.89 6.00
CA VAL A 92 13.28 2.22 5.57
C VAL A 92 12.10 2.72 6.43
N LYS A 93 12.16 3.98 6.87
CA LYS A 93 11.16 4.56 7.79
C LYS A 93 9.75 4.51 7.22
N ILE A 94 9.60 4.89 5.94
CA ILE A 94 8.32 4.91 5.23
C ILE A 94 8.48 4.09 3.96
N LEU A 95 7.66 3.05 3.79
CA LEU A 95 7.59 2.22 2.60
C LEU A 95 6.20 2.35 1.96
N TYR A 96 6.13 2.70 0.68
CA TYR A 96 4.92 2.60 -0.11
C TYR A 96 5.01 1.41 -1.05
N ILE A 97 4.10 0.46 -0.89
CA ILE A 97 3.94 -0.75 -1.71
C ILE A 97 2.70 -0.57 -2.57
N ASP A 98 2.89 -0.42 -3.88
CA ASP A 98 1.81 -0.23 -4.84
C ASP A 98 1.39 -1.55 -5.50
N ASP A 99 0.10 -1.68 -5.82
CA ASP A 99 -0.51 -2.80 -6.52
C ASP A 99 -0.26 -4.17 -5.86
N MET A 100 -0.37 -4.23 -4.51
CA MET A 100 -0.21 -5.48 -3.75
C MET A 100 -1.14 -6.59 -4.26
N PHE A 101 -0.58 -7.78 -4.51
CA PHE A 101 -1.25 -8.99 -5.00
C PHE A 101 -1.90 -8.86 -6.38
N LYS A 102 -1.50 -7.85 -7.17
CA LYS A 102 -1.98 -7.70 -8.54
C LYS A 102 -1.47 -8.83 -9.45
N GLY A 103 -2.38 -9.43 -10.21
CA GLY A 103 -2.06 -10.52 -11.13
C GLY A 103 -1.98 -11.91 -10.47
N GLY A 104 -2.40 -12.01 -9.20
CA GLY A 104 -2.34 -13.25 -8.43
C GLY A 104 -1.05 -13.35 -7.61
N THR A 105 -0.96 -14.40 -6.80
CA THR A 105 0.17 -14.62 -5.89
C THR A 105 0.39 -16.11 -5.67
N SER A 106 1.64 -16.54 -5.60
CA SER A 106 2.06 -17.91 -5.27
C SER A 106 2.38 -18.02 -3.77
N GLU A 107 2.47 -19.26 -3.25
CA GLU A 107 2.92 -19.48 -1.86
C GLU A 107 4.32 -18.88 -1.59
N ALA A 108 5.21 -18.93 -2.58
CA ALA A 108 6.53 -18.32 -2.45
C ALA A 108 6.43 -16.79 -2.31
N ASP A 109 5.56 -16.16 -3.10
CA ASP A 109 5.32 -14.71 -3.02
C ASP A 109 4.78 -14.33 -1.65
N ILE A 110 3.84 -15.11 -1.11
CA ILE A 110 3.28 -14.93 0.23
C ILE A 110 4.37 -15.02 1.30
N LYS A 111 5.26 -16.00 1.24
CA LYS A 111 6.38 -16.15 2.20
C LYS A 111 7.31 -14.94 2.22
N HIS A 112 7.70 -14.45 1.04
CA HIS A 112 8.55 -13.25 0.95
C HIS A 112 7.83 -12.02 1.49
N PHE A 113 6.58 -11.84 1.12
CA PHE A 113 5.79 -10.69 1.53
C PHE A 113 5.45 -10.73 3.03
N PHE A 114 5.11 -11.91 3.55
CA PHE A 114 4.92 -12.10 4.99
C PHE A 114 6.15 -11.68 5.79
N ARG A 115 7.35 -12.11 5.36
CA ARG A 115 8.62 -11.71 6.01
C ARG A 115 8.76 -10.19 6.07
N LEU A 116 8.47 -9.50 4.97
CA LEU A 116 8.51 -8.03 4.89
C LEU A 116 7.49 -7.39 5.84
N ILE A 117 6.21 -7.76 5.73
CA ILE A 117 5.14 -7.16 6.53
C ILE A 117 5.34 -7.44 8.03
N ASN A 118 5.70 -8.67 8.39
CA ASN A 118 5.94 -9.05 9.78
C ASN A 118 7.11 -8.25 10.40
N SER A 119 8.22 -8.08 9.68
CA SER A 119 9.35 -7.29 10.13
C SER A 119 8.94 -5.82 10.37
N ARG A 120 8.19 -5.23 9.43
CA ARG A 120 7.74 -3.84 9.53
C ARG A 120 6.71 -3.64 10.64
N TYR A 121 5.81 -4.62 10.83
CA TYR A 121 4.86 -4.65 11.93
C TYR A 121 5.56 -4.64 13.30
N ILE A 122 6.50 -5.55 13.50
CA ILE A 122 7.27 -5.64 14.77
C ILE A 122 8.10 -4.36 15.01
N SER A 123 8.74 -3.83 13.96
CA SER A 123 9.58 -2.64 14.04
C SER A 123 8.79 -1.31 14.01
N GLN A 124 7.46 -1.35 13.98
CA GLN A 124 6.58 -0.19 13.93
C GLN A 124 6.95 0.80 12.82
N LYS A 125 7.34 0.29 11.64
CA LYS A 125 7.71 1.11 10.48
C LYS A 125 6.48 1.50 9.66
N THR A 126 6.39 2.76 9.26
CA THR A 126 5.26 3.27 8.47
C THR A 126 5.17 2.58 7.11
N THR A 127 4.03 1.94 6.84
CA THR A 127 3.78 1.18 5.62
C THR A 127 2.49 1.64 4.95
N ILE A 128 2.58 2.07 3.70
CA ILE A 128 1.45 2.50 2.87
C ILE A 128 1.25 1.43 1.82
N ILE A 129 0.01 0.96 1.63
CA ILE A 129 -0.29 -0.14 0.73
C ILE A 129 -1.50 0.22 -0.13
N SER A 130 -1.37 0.06 -1.45
CA SER A 130 -2.50 0.03 -2.37
C SER A 130 -2.71 -1.36 -2.93
N SER A 131 -3.96 -1.75 -3.21
CA SER A 131 -4.31 -3.04 -3.79
C SER A 131 -5.61 -2.96 -4.60
N GLU A 132 -5.81 -3.89 -5.52
CA GLU A 132 -7.12 -4.14 -6.15
C GLU A 132 -8.03 -5.02 -5.27
N LEU A 133 -7.49 -5.58 -4.20
CA LEU A 133 -8.22 -6.37 -3.21
C LEU A 133 -8.69 -5.50 -2.06
N MET A 134 -9.87 -5.77 -1.52
CA MET A 134 -10.28 -5.27 -0.22
C MET A 134 -9.53 -6.04 0.88
N LEU A 135 -9.44 -5.48 2.08
CA LEU A 135 -8.64 -6.12 3.14
C LEU A 135 -9.17 -7.49 3.57
N ASN A 136 -10.48 -7.73 3.49
CA ASN A 136 -11.06 -9.04 3.72
C ASN A 136 -10.65 -10.07 2.66
N GLU A 137 -10.49 -9.65 1.40
CA GLU A 137 -9.97 -10.51 0.32
C GLU A 137 -8.49 -10.85 0.55
N VAL A 138 -7.70 -9.90 1.08
CA VAL A 138 -6.32 -10.17 1.51
C VAL A 138 -6.26 -11.18 2.64
N MET A 139 -7.16 -11.06 3.63
CA MET A 139 -7.26 -12.03 4.74
C MET A 139 -7.65 -13.44 4.26
N ALA A 140 -8.44 -13.53 3.19
CA ALA A 140 -8.79 -14.83 2.59
C ALA A 140 -7.61 -15.49 1.85
N ILE A 141 -6.64 -14.70 1.36
CA ILE A 141 -5.39 -15.21 0.77
C ILE A 141 -4.41 -15.63 1.86
N ASP A 142 -4.19 -14.75 2.84
CA ASP A 142 -3.32 -15.00 3.98
C ASP A 142 -3.78 -14.18 5.19
N GLU A 143 -4.33 -14.86 6.19
CA GLU A 143 -4.85 -14.24 7.41
C GLU A 143 -3.75 -13.54 8.21
N ALA A 144 -2.54 -14.10 8.21
CA ALA A 144 -1.43 -13.56 8.98
C ALA A 144 -0.92 -12.23 8.39
N ILE A 145 -0.91 -12.07 7.07
CA ILE A 145 -0.62 -10.80 6.40
C ILE A 145 -1.77 -9.80 6.64
N GLY A 146 -3.00 -10.21 6.34
CA GLY A 146 -4.16 -9.32 6.43
C GLY A 146 -4.41 -8.77 7.83
N SER A 147 -4.27 -9.61 8.88
CA SER A 147 -4.44 -9.19 10.27
C SER A 147 -3.38 -8.19 10.71
N ARG A 148 -2.11 -8.36 10.31
CA ARG A 148 -1.04 -7.40 10.59
C ARG A 148 -1.28 -6.06 9.90
N ILE A 149 -1.66 -6.09 8.63
CA ILE A 149 -2.03 -4.86 7.90
C ILE A 149 -3.18 -4.16 8.62
N LYS A 150 -4.24 -4.88 9.01
CA LYS A 150 -5.37 -4.32 9.76
C LYS A 150 -4.91 -3.65 11.06
N GLN A 151 -4.07 -4.33 11.82
CA GLN A 151 -3.58 -3.82 13.10
C GLN A 151 -2.68 -2.60 12.92
N MET A 152 -1.77 -2.59 11.92
CA MET A 152 -0.93 -1.44 11.60
C MET A 152 -1.75 -0.22 11.17
N CYS A 153 -2.80 -0.44 10.38
CA CYS A 153 -3.59 0.64 9.77
C CYS A 153 -4.69 1.18 10.71
N GLY A 154 -5.21 0.36 11.63
CA GLY A 154 -6.31 0.76 12.49
C GLY A 154 -7.50 1.33 11.71
N LYS A 155 -7.84 2.60 11.96
CA LYS A 155 -8.91 3.32 11.25
C LYS A 155 -8.56 3.76 9.81
N PHE A 156 -7.31 3.65 9.41
CA PHE A 156 -6.84 4.05 8.08
C PHE A 156 -6.84 2.90 7.06
N VAL A 157 -7.84 2.03 7.15
CA VAL A 157 -8.19 1.03 6.15
C VAL A 157 -9.33 1.57 5.30
N LEU A 158 -9.10 1.73 4.00
CA LEU A 158 -10.09 2.16 3.02
C LEU A 158 -10.40 1.01 2.06
N ASN A 159 -11.60 0.47 2.14
CA ASN A 159 -12.15 -0.49 1.19
C ASN A 159 -13.08 0.22 0.22
N ILE A 160 -12.73 0.31 -1.05
CA ILE A 160 -13.54 0.94 -2.09
C ILE A 160 -14.29 -0.15 -2.84
N ALA A 161 -15.60 -0.14 -2.74
CA ALA A 161 -16.45 -1.14 -3.39
C ALA A 161 -16.17 -1.20 -4.90
N LYS A 162 -16.13 -2.43 -5.44
CA LYS A 162 -15.86 -2.72 -6.84
C LYS A 162 -17.12 -2.46 -7.68
N VAL A 163 -17.29 -1.19 -8.07
CA VAL A 163 -18.41 -0.70 -8.89
C VAL A 163 -17.81 -0.04 -10.13
N ARG A 164 -18.25 -0.46 -11.32
CA ARG A 164 -17.67 -0.04 -12.62
C ARG A 164 -17.65 1.48 -12.78
N GLU A 165 -18.68 2.16 -12.31
CA GLU A 165 -18.85 3.63 -12.37
C GLU A 165 -17.75 4.38 -11.59
N ARG A 166 -17.10 3.73 -10.63
CA ARG A 166 -15.97 4.28 -9.86
C ARG A 166 -14.63 4.19 -10.58
N ASN A 167 -14.60 3.62 -11.79
CA ASN A 167 -13.40 3.60 -12.61
C ASN A 167 -13.30 4.89 -13.44
N TYR A 168 -12.54 5.85 -12.96
CA TYR A 168 -12.32 7.15 -13.60
C TYR A 168 -11.64 7.05 -14.98
N ARG A 169 -10.87 5.99 -15.23
CA ARG A 169 -10.22 5.77 -16.52
C ARG A 169 -11.22 5.44 -17.64
N LEU A 170 -12.43 5.01 -17.26
CA LEU A 170 -13.52 4.71 -18.20
C LEU A 170 -14.51 5.88 -18.36
N LYS A 171 -14.39 6.93 -17.53
CA LYS A 171 -15.19 8.15 -17.72
C LYS A 171 -14.62 8.88 -18.93
N VAL A 172 -15.35 8.87 -20.04
CA VAL A 172 -15.01 9.62 -21.24
C VAL A 172 -14.95 11.09 -20.84
N VAL A 173 -13.79 11.73 -21.03
CA VAL A 173 -13.68 13.18 -21.00
C VAL A 173 -14.34 13.65 -22.30
N VAL A 174 -15.58 14.12 -22.20
CA VAL A 174 -16.26 14.83 -23.30
C VAL A 174 -15.72 16.24 -23.36
#